data_ec0eb08e467cd57fdbe4cc41489d2a0d
#
_entry.id   ec0eb08e467cd57fdbe4cc41489d2a0d
#
_cell.length_a   1.000
_cell.length_b   1.000
_cell.length_c   1.000
_cell.angle_alpha   90.00
_cell.angle_beta   90.00
_cell.angle_gamma   90.00
#
_symmetry.space_group_name_H-M   'P 1'
#
loop_
_entity.id
_entity.type
_entity.pdbx_description
1 polymer ?
#
loop_
_entity_poly.entity_id
_entity_poly.type
_entity_poly.pdbx_seq_one_letter_code
_entity_poly.pdbx_strand_id
1 'polypeptide(L)'
;MAQGRPPRLVLLHGSDFLLVDEVVERLAPPLDGAEGLGREVLYADTVTPEALVAAGNSPGLFADRRLVLVRGVGEASARVADRLRAAVETARSRPSGWPTAGTTVVFVAVTTDRRAPGLRLLPDPDRVEIRAPVGRAVPTWVRERAKAQGVECTAGAAQALVELIGEDLARLAAEVEKAALYLDSEPGGRRRLTEEVVRDLAGETRVRQYWELTQALEEGNRPRALHVLERLLAAGEPPPVVLVWVVGYVRSLGRALSAMADGADVRGVGAALRGGPRRPDFAVERLMARATTAGVAGVATAVARCYETERRLKSSAGSPRALLTVLVADLAG
;
A
#
# COMPACT_ATOMS: atom_id res chain seq x y z
N MET A 1 -0.35 -14.94 -19.64
CA MET A 1 0.66 -14.88 -20.72
C MET A 1 0.90 -16.30 -21.21
N ALA A 2 0.50 -16.60 -22.44
CA ALA A 2 0.77 -17.88 -23.06
C ALA A 2 2.29 -18.07 -23.21
N GLN A 3 2.74 -19.33 -23.22
CA GLN A 3 4.14 -19.79 -23.32
C GLN A 3 4.86 -19.21 -24.58
N GLY A 4 5.14 -17.93 -24.57
CA GLY A 4 5.78 -17.19 -25.65
C GLY A 4 7.04 -16.48 -25.17
N ARG A 5 7.99 -16.28 -26.07
CA ARG A 5 9.22 -15.52 -25.84
C ARG A 5 8.86 -14.13 -25.28
N PRO A 6 9.48 -13.64 -24.19
CA PRO A 6 9.17 -12.33 -23.64
C PRO A 6 9.33 -11.24 -24.72
N PRO A 7 8.48 -10.22 -24.69
CA PRO A 7 8.61 -9.11 -25.63
C PRO A 7 9.99 -8.47 -25.46
N ARG A 8 10.62 -8.04 -26.56
CA ARG A 8 11.91 -7.34 -26.48
C ARG A 8 11.81 -5.97 -25.87
N LEU A 9 10.65 -5.34 -26.01
CA LEU A 9 10.37 -3.99 -25.54
C LEU A 9 8.97 -3.97 -24.94
N VAL A 10 8.83 -3.47 -23.72
CA VAL A 10 7.53 -3.37 -23.05
C VAL A 10 7.50 -2.22 -22.05
N LEU A 11 6.35 -1.58 -21.93
CA LEU A 11 6.03 -0.65 -20.86
C LEU A 11 5.05 -1.36 -19.90
N LEU A 12 5.52 -1.66 -18.71
CA LEU A 12 4.68 -2.15 -17.61
C LEU A 12 4.16 -0.96 -16.82
N HIS A 13 2.85 -0.88 -16.64
CA HIS A 13 2.28 0.19 -15.83
C HIS A 13 1.17 -0.29 -14.93
N GLY A 14 1.02 0.37 -13.78
CA GLY A 14 0.00 0.06 -12.79
C GLY A 14 0.06 1.01 -11.61
N SER A 15 -0.93 0.92 -10.73
CA SER A 15 -1.00 1.76 -9.54
C SER A 15 -0.29 1.17 -8.32
N ASP A 16 0.11 -0.10 -8.38
CA ASP A 16 0.70 -0.83 -7.26
C ASP A 16 2.12 -1.29 -7.60
N PHE A 17 3.07 -0.88 -6.75
CA PHE A 17 4.49 -1.17 -6.95
C PHE A 17 4.80 -2.67 -6.85
N LEU A 18 4.22 -3.38 -5.85
CA LEU A 18 4.49 -4.80 -5.63
C LEU A 18 4.14 -5.62 -6.87
N LEU A 19 2.93 -5.42 -7.42
CA LEU A 19 2.47 -6.19 -8.56
C LEU A 19 3.26 -5.90 -9.83
N VAL A 20 3.65 -4.65 -10.03
CA VAL A 20 4.51 -4.27 -11.18
C VAL A 20 5.88 -4.90 -11.03
N ASP A 21 6.47 -4.84 -9.83
CA ASP A 21 7.80 -5.40 -9.56
C ASP A 21 7.82 -6.93 -9.68
N GLU A 22 6.77 -7.63 -9.24
CA GLU A 22 6.63 -9.08 -9.44
C GLU A 22 6.60 -9.49 -10.92
N VAL A 23 5.99 -8.69 -11.78
CA VAL A 23 6.02 -8.94 -13.23
C VAL A 23 7.42 -8.71 -13.78
N VAL A 24 8.11 -7.68 -13.31
CA VAL A 24 9.52 -7.41 -13.66
C VAL A 24 10.41 -8.58 -13.29
N GLU A 25 10.28 -9.11 -12.06
CA GLU A 25 11.08 -10.25 -11.60
C GLU A 25 10.83 -11.52 -12.42
N ARG A 26 9.60 -11.74 -12.89
CA ARG A 26 9.29 -12.87 -13.79
C ARG A 26 9.87 -12.70 -15.20
N LEU A 27 10.16 -11.49 -15.62
CA LEU A 27 10.82 -11.21 -16.90
C LEU A 27 12.34 -11.26 -16.78
N ALA A 28 12.88 -11.14 -15.57
CA ALA A 28 14.31 -11.25 -15.33
C ALA A 28 14.80 -12.65 -15.69
N PRO A 29 16.01 -12.77 -16.29
CA PRO A 29 16.64 -14.07 -16.50
C PRO A 29 16.90 -14.73 -15.14
N PRO A 30 16.86 -16.08 -15.05
CA PRO A 30 17.27 -16.79 -13.85
C PRO A 30 18.69 -16.37 -13.44
N LEU A 31 18.92 -16.22 -12.14
CA LEU A 31 20.23 -15.85 -11.59
C LEU A 31 21.14 -17.10 -11.47
N ASP A 32 21.35 -17.81 -12.58
CA ASP A 32 22.20 -18.99 -12.60
C ASP A 32 23.68 -18.57 -12.61
N GLY A 33 24.24 -18.38 -11.44
CA GLY A 33 25.71 -18.36 -11.20
C GLY A 33 26.47 -17.06 -11.47
N ALA A 34 25.88 -16.07 -12.14
CA ALA A 34 26.49 -14.75 -12.35
C ALA A 34 25.55 -13.66 -11.81
N GLU A 35 25.46 -13.54 -10.50
CA GLU A 35 24.58 -12.57 -9.82
C GLU A 35 24.73 -11.18 -10.42
N GLY A 36 23.66 -10.68 -11.04
CA GLY A 36 23.53 -9.29 -11.48
C GLY A 36 24.05 -8.95 -12.89
N LEU A 37 24.79 -9.81 -13.57
CA LEU A 37 25.42 -9.49 -14.87
C LEU A 37 24.42 -9.43 -16.05
N GLY A 38 23.23 -9.95 -15.88
CA GLY A 38 22.15 -9.92 -16.88
C GLY A 38 21.14 -8.80 -16.69
N ARG A 39 21.30 -7.94 -15.66
CA ARG A 39 20.32 -6.89 -15.30
C ARG A 39 20.99 -5.53 -15.19
N GLU A 40 20.44 -4.53 -15.86
CA GLU A 40 20.83 -3.14 -15.75
C GLU A 40 19.62 -2.28 -15.38
N VAL A 41 19.78 -1.38 -14.40
CA VAL A 41 18.71 -0.48 -13.94
C VAL A 41 19.07 0.95 -14.29
N LEU A 42 18.20 1.61 -15.04
CA LEU A 42 18.28 3.00 -15.43
C LEU A 42 17.09 3.76 -14.82
N TYR A 43 17.25 5.07 -14.63
CA TYR A 43 16.16 5.92 -14.13
C TYR A 43 15.79 6.96 -15.18
N ALA A 44 14.50 7.15 -15.42
CA ALA A 44 13.98 7.98 -16.50
C ALA A 44 14.42 9.45 -16.41
N ASP A 45 14.59 9.99 -15.23
CA ASP A 45 15.01 11.37 -14.95
C ASP A 45 16.50 11.63 -15.28
N THR A 46 17.36 10.62 -15.08
CA THR A 46 18.81 10.75 -15.20
C THR A 46 19.38 10.12 -16.47
N VAL A 47 18.70 9.11 -17.05
CA VAL A 47 19.22 8.42 -18.24
C VAL A 47 19.24 9.35 -19.46
N THR A 48 20.34 9.34 -20.19
CA THR A 48 20.41 10.03 -21.50
C THR A 48 19.88 9.14 -22.63
N PRO A 49 19.41 9.72 -23.74
CA PRO A 49 19.01 8.97 -24.93
C PRO A 49 20.06 7.98 -25.42
N GLU A 50 21.30 8.43 -25.44
CA GLU A 50 22.46 7.66 -25.92
C GLU A 50 22.72 6.47 -25.00
N ALA A 51 22.69 6.68 -23.66
CA ALA A 51 22.87 5.63 -22.68
C ALA A 51 21.76 4.57 -22.75
N LEU A 52 20.49 5.00 -22.91
CA LEU A 52 19.36 4.10 -23.11
C LEU A 52 19.54 3.22 -24.34
N VAL A 53 19.89 3.83 -25.48
CA VAL A 53 20.09 3.12 -26.75
C VAL A 53 21.29 2.18 -26.65
N ALA A 54 22.40 2.60 -26.01
CA ALA A 54 23.58 1.78 -25.78
C ALA A 54 23.27 0.57 -24.91
N ALA A 55 22.52 0.75 -23.82
CA ALA A 55 22.10 -0.33 -22.94
C ALA A 55 21.29 -1.41 -23.68
N GLY A 56 20.36 -1.00 -24.55
CA GLY A 56 19.57 -1.91 -25.39
C GLY A 56 20.36 -2.61 -26.51
N ASN A 57 21.52 -2.06 -26.89
CA ASN A 57 22.42 -2.64 -27.91
C ASN A 57 23.51 -3.54 -27.33
N SER A 58 23.76 -3.46 -26.04
CA SER A 58 24.82 -4.25 -25.41
C SER A 58 24.43 -5.70 -25.31
N PRO A 59 25.13 -6.65 -25.95
CA PRO A 59 24.90 -8.06 -25.72
C PRO A 59 25.31 -8.44 -24.29
N GLY A 60 24.67 -9.42 -23.70
CA GLY A 60 25.11 -10.00 -22.44
C GLY A 60 26.49 -10.66 -22.62
N LEU A 61 27.50 -10.22 -21.90
CA LEU A 61 28.84 -10.81 -21.99
C LEU A 61 28.92 -12.19 -21.35
N PHE A 62 28.00 -12.49 -20.41
CA PHE A 62 28.01 -13.71 -19.61
C PHE A 62 26.64 -14.39 -19.49
N ALA A 63 25.61 -13.83 -20.11
CA ALA A 63 24.26 -14.37 -20.09
C ALA A 63 23.61 -14.32 -21.47
N ASP A 64 22.93 -15.38 -21.86
CA ASP A 64 22.15 -15.46 -23.11
C ASP A 64 21.00 -14.45 -23.18
N ARG A 65 20.61 -13.91 -22.03
CA ARG A 65 19.50 -12.94 -21.88
C ARG A 65 19.91 -11.78 -20.98
N ARG A 66 19.54 -10.59 -21.40
CA ARG A 66 19.77 -9.35 -20.64
C ARG A 66 18.46 -8.59 -20.44
N LEU A 67 18.31 -8.00 -19.26
CA LEU A 67 17.19 -7.16 -18.89
C LEU A 67 17.68 -5.74 -18.60
N VAL A 68 17.18 -4.77 -19.33
CA VAL A 68 17.37 -3.34 -19.06
C VAL A 68 16.06 -2.79 -18.50
N LEU A 69 16.09 -2.32 -17.26
CA LEU A 69 14.94 -1.71 -16.58
C LEU A 69 15.08 -0.20 -16.59
N VAL A 70 14.05 0.51 -17.06
CA VAL A 70 13.97 1.97 -16.94
C VAL A 70 12.86 2.30 -15.93
N ARG A 71 13.24 2.65 -14.70
CA ARG A 71 12.34 2.98 -13.59
C ARG A 71 12.00 4.49 -13.58
N GLY A 72 10.92 4.85 -12.85
CA GLY A 72 10.52 6.25 -12.69
C GLY A 72 9.79 6.85 -13.90
N VAL A 73 9.35 6.03 -14.85
CA VAL A 73 8.64 6.50 -16.06
C VAL A 73 7.27 7.08 -15.72
N GLY A 74 6.60 6.59 -14.69
CA GLY A 74 5.29 7.08 -14.23
C GLY A 74 5.32 8.52 -13.69
N GLU A 75 6.46 8.94 -13.16
CA GLU A 75 6.70 10.26 -12.56
C GLU A 75 7.42 11.21 -13.52
N ALA A 76 7.79 10.72 -14.72
CA ALA A 76 8.55 11.49 -15.68
C ALA A 76 7.77 12.71 -16.17
N SER A 77 8.43 13.86 -16.24
CA SER A 77 7.87 15.06 -16.87
C SER A 77 7.63 14.83 -18.37
N ALA A 78 6.76 15.63 -18.98
CA ALA A 78 6.48 15.55 -20.41
C ALA A 78 7.77 15.65 -21.24
N ARG A 79 8.68 16.56 -20.86
CA ARG A 79 9.98 16.73 -21.52
C ARG A 79 10.84 15.47 -21.47
N VAL A 80 10.88 14.80 -20.33
CA VAL A 80 11.64 13.54 -20.16
C VAL A 80 11.00 12.43 -20.98
N ALA A 81 9.67 12.26 -20.88
CA ALA A 81 8.94 11.24 -21.61
C ALA A 81 9.10 11.42 -23.15
N ASP A 82 8.98 12.64 -23.66
CA ASP A 82 9.15 12.94 -25.10
C ASP A 82 10.57 12.67 -25.57
N ARG A 83 11.58 13.04 -24.77
CA ARG A 83 12.98 12.74 -25.06
C ARG A 83 13.25 11.25 -25.17
N LEU A 84 12.76 10.46 -24.20
CA LEU A 84 12.92 9.00 -24.20
C LEU A 84 12.14 8.35 -25.35
N ARG A 85 10.93 8.83 -25.65
CA ARG A 85 10.13 8.36 -26.78
C ARG A 85 10.86 8.54 -28.09
N ALA A 86 11.37 9.74 -28.36
CA ALA A 86 12.12 10.03 -29.57
C ALA A 86 13.35 9.14 -29.74
N ALA A 87 14.07 8.88 -28.63
CA ALA A 87 15.22 7.97 -28.62
C ALA A 87 14.83 6.53 -29.00
N VAL A 88 13.72 6.03 -28.42
CA VAL A 88 13.19 4.70 -28.69
C VAL A 88 12.73 4.58 -30.15
N GLU A 89 11.96 5.54 -30.66
CA GLU A 89 11.49 5.56 -32.05
C GLU A 89 12.67 5.55 -33.03
N THR A 90 13.67 6.40 -32.78
CA THR A 90 14.89 6.46 -33.61
C THR A 90 15.67 5.14 -33.56
N ALA A 91 15.77 4.52 -32.36
CA ALA A 91 16.49 3.26 -32.22
C ALA A 91 15.75 2.09 -32.91
N ARG A 92 14.43 2.04 -32.82
CA ARG A 92 13.58 1.01 -33.45
C ARG A 92 13.60 1.06 -34.98
N SER A 93 13.78 2.24 -35.59
CA SER A 93 13.83 2.43 -37.03
C SER A 93 15.15 1.94 -37.68
N ARG A 94 16.15 1.56 -36.87
CA ARG A 94 17.43 1.07 -37.39
C ARG A 94 17.27 -0.33 -38.03
N PRO A 95 17.97 -0.62 -39.15
CA PRO A 95 17.89 -1.94 -39.80
C PRO A 95 18.24 -3.13 -38.90
N SER A 96 19.15 -2.94 -37.96
CA SER A 96 19.55 -3.96 -36.97
C SER A 96 18.45 -4.28 -35.95
N GLY A 97 17.41 -3.41 -35.87
CA GLY A 97 16.39 -3.47 -34.83
C GLY A 97 16.93 -3.09 -33.44
N TRP A 98 16.02 -2.63 -32.57
CA TRP A 98 16.34 -2.31 -31.19
C TRP A 98 15.17 -2.75 -30.28
N PRO A 99 15.45 -3.34 -29.13
CA PRO A 99 16.72 -3.80 -28.59
C PRO A 99 17.31 -4.99 -29.38
N THR A 100 18.62 -5.25 -29.24
CA THR A 100 19.30 -6.37 -29.91
C THR A 100 18.76 -7.73 -29.43
N ALA A 101 19.01 -8.78 -30.20
CA ALA A 101 18.61 -10.14 -29.83
C ALA A 101 19.20 -10.52 -28.47
N GLY A 102 18.39 -11.15 -27.59
CA GLY A 102 18.79 -11.49 -26.23
C GLY A 102 18.57 -10.37 -25.20
N THR A 103 18.40 -9.10 -25.62
CA THR A 103 18.11 -7.99 -24.71
C THR A 103 16.61 -7.69 -24.64
N THR A 104 16.07 -7.56 -23.43
CA THR A 104 14.71 -7.04 -23.16
C THR A 104 14.82 -5.69 -22.47
N VAL A 105 14.16 -4.67 -22.98
CA VAL A 105 14.03 -3.36 -22.35
C VAL A 105 12.64 -3.21 -21.77
N VAL A 106 12.56 -2.96 -20.47
CA VAL A 106 11.30 -2.79 -19.74
C VAL A 106 11.25 -1.40 -19.15
N PHE A 107 10.27 -0.63 -19.57
CA PHE A 107 9.93 0.63 -18.94
C PHE A 107 8.91 0.37 -17.82
N VAL A 108 9.14 0.95 -16.65
CA VAL A 108 8.30 0.74 -15.45
C VAL A 108 7.66 2.06 -15.04
N ALA A 109 6.34 2.11 -15.11
CA ALA A 109 5.52 3.25 -14.72
C ALA A 109 4.56 2.88 -13.59
N VAL A 110 4.95 3.14 -12.34
CA VAL A 110 4.02 3.02 -11.20
C VAL A 110 3.34 4.37 -11.03
N THR A 111 2.04 4.44 -11.33
CA THR A 111 1.28 5.69 -11.25
C THR A 111 -0.22 5.42 -11.17
N THR A 112 -0.94 6.28 -10.46
CA THR A 112 -2.42 6.33 -10.45
C THR A 112 -2.95 7.32 -11.51
N ASP A 113 -2.08 8.18 -12.05
CA ASP A 113 -2.45 9.15 -13.08
C ASP A 113 -2.47 8.49 -14.47
N ARG A 114 -3.67 8.26 -14.99
CA ARG A 114 -3.88 7.71 -16.35
C ARG A 114 -3.42 8.65 -17.47
N ARG A 115 -3.12 9.91 -17.16
CA ARG A 115 -2.64 10.92 -18.12
C ARG A 115 -1.14 11.14 -18.01
N ALA A 116 -0.44 10.43 -17.12
CA ALA A 116 0.99 10.58 -16.94
C ALA A 116 1.73 10.51 -18.30
N PRO A 117 2.59 11.49 -18.61
CA PRO A 117 3.28 11.56 -19.91
C PRO A 117 4.05 10.30 -20.26
N GLY A 118 4.66 9.66 -19.25
CA GLY A 118 5.43 8.42 -19.42
C GLY A 118 4.62 7.25 -19.95
N LEU A 119 3.29 7.22 -19.75
CA LEU A 119 2.43 6.18 -20.30
C LEU A 119 2.34 6.21 -21.84
N ARG A 120 2.72 7.32 -22.47
CA ARG A 120 2.72 7.48 -23.93
C ARG A 120 4.09 7.21 -24.54
N LEU A 121 5.05 6.71 -23.75
CA LEU A 121 6.39 6.42 -24.22
C LEU A 121 6.41 5.33 -25.29
N LEU A 122 5.56 4.32 -25.16
CA LEU A 122 5.38 3.25 -26.13
C LEU A 122 3.94 3.21 -26.66
N PRO A 123 3.71 2.70 -27.90
CA PRO A 123 2.36 2.48 -28.44
C PRO A 123 1.62 1.37 -27.67
N ASP A 124 0.28 1.33 -27.80
CA ASP A 124 -0.58 0.40 -27.07
C ASP A 124 -0.17 -1.09 -27.13
N PRO A 125 0.25 -1.64 -28.28
CA PRO A 125 0.64 -3.05 -28.35
C PRO A 125 1.82 -3.41 -27.43
N ASP A 126 2.68 -2.45 -27.13
CA ASP A 126 3.87 -2.62 -26.30
C ASP A 126 3.63 -2.23 -24.83
N ARG A 127 2.37 -1.92 -24.45
CA ARG A 127 1.98 -1.55 -23.08
C ARG A 127 1.20 -2.65 -22.40
N VAL A 128 1.54 -2.94 -21.14
CA VAL A 128 0.86 -3.91 -20.30
C VAL A 128 0.39 -3.24 -19.03
N GLU A 129 -0.92 -3.13 -18.87
CA GLU A 129 -1.54 -2.62 -17.64
C GLU A 129 -1.61 -3.72 -16.59
N ILE A 130 -1.04 -3.46 -15.41
CA ILE A 130 -1.10 -4.34 -14.25
C ILE A 130 -2.11 -3.75 -13.28
N ARG A 131 -3.27 -4.41 -13.19
CA ARG A 131 -4.39 -3.95 -12.38
C ARG A 131 -4.29 -4.49 -10.98
N ALA A 132 -4.22 -3.58 -10.02
CA ALA A 132 -4.29 -3.94 -8.62
C ALA A 132 -5.73 -4.33 -8.22
N PRO A 133 -5.92 -5.41 -7.43
CA PRO A 133 -7.22 -5.71 -6.83
C PRO A 133 -7.62 -4.57 -5.89
N VAL A 134 -8.92 -4.27 -5.85
CA VAL A 134 -9.49 -3.26 -4.95
C VAL A 134 -10.78 -3.78 -4.34
N GLY A 135 -11.11 -3.33 -3.14
CA GLY A 135 -12.35 -3.67 -2.46
C GLY A 135 -12.49 -5.18 -2.25
N ARG A 136 -13.62 -5.73 -2.71
CA ARG A 136 -13.95 -7.15 -2.55
C ARG A 136 -12.98 -8.14 -3.22
N ALA A 137 -12.14 -7.67 -4.14
CA ALA A 137 -11.14 -8.49 -4.79
C ALA A 137 -9.88 -8.69 -3.92
N VAL A 138 -9.62 -7.82 -2.94
CA VAL A 138 -8.41 -7.89 -2.10
C VAL A 138 -8.37 -9.15 -1.23
N PRO A 139 -9.44 -9.57 -0.52
CA PRO A 139 -9.43 -10.83 0.22
C PRO A 139 -9.19 -12.06 -0.66
N THR A 140 -9.71 -12.06 -1.89
CA THR A 140 -9.48 -13.13 -2.86
C THR A 140 -8.01 -13.19 -3.25
N TRP A 141 -7.38 -12.04 -3.52
CA TRP A 141 -5.96 -11.93 -3.82
C TRP A 141 -5.10 -12.44 -2.64
N VAL A 142 -5.46 -12.09 -1.39
CA VAL A 142 -4.77 -12.61 -0.19
C VAL A 142 -4.80 -14.13 -0.14
N ARG A 143 -5.94 -14.74 -0.43
CA ARG A 143 -6.08 -16.21 -0.47
C ARG A 143 -5.23 -16.85 -1.56
N GLU A 144 -5.20 -16.26 -2.74
CA GLU A 144 -4.36 -16.72 -3.86
C GLU A 144 -2.87 -16.58 -3.53
N ARG A 145 -2.50 -15.49 -2.85
CA ARG A 145 -1.13 -15.27 -2.37
C ARG A 145 -0.70 -16.33 -1.35
N ALA A 146 -1.54 -16.62 -0.36
CA ALA A 146 -1.29 -17.67 0.63
C ALA A 146 -1.17 -19.04 -0.03
N LYS A 147 -2.07 -19.36 -0.98
CA LYS A 147 -2.03 -20.61 -1.74
C LYS A 147 -0.72 -20.76 -2.53
N ALA A 148 -0.20 -19.69 -3.12
CA ALA A 148 1.08 -19.71 -3.82
C ALA A 148 2.27 -20.07 -2.91
N GLN A 149 2.13 -19.83 -1.60
CA GLN A 149 3.08 -20.22 -0.55
C GLN A 149 2.74 -21.57 0.12
N GLY A 150 1.79 -22.30 -0.42
CA GLY A 150 1.37 -23.60 0.10
C GLY A 150 0.54 -23.51 1.39
N VAL A 151 -0.07 -22.35 1.67
CA VAL A 151 -0.92 -22.12 2.85
C VAL A 151 -2.39 -22.07 2.44
N GLU A 152 -3.24 -22.87 3.08
CA GLU A 152 -4.69 -22.78 2.94
C GLU A 152 -5.19 -21.58 3.76
N CYS A 153 -5.65 -20.50 3.12
CA CYS A 153 -6.19 -19.34 3.81
C CYS A 153 -7.72 -19.34 3.77
N THR A 154 -8.36 -19.30 4.94
CA THR A 154 -9.82 -19.22 5.05
C THR A 154 -10.33 -17.84 4.59
N ALA A 155 -11.60 -17.76 4.20
CA ALA A 155 -12.21 -16.47 3.84
C ALA A 155 -12.20 -15.48 5.01
N GLY A 156 -12.48 -15.95 6.23
CA GLY A 156 -12.42 -15.14 7.45
C GLY A 156 -11.01 -14.62 7.75
N ALA A 157 -9.97 -15.45 7.57
CA ALA A 157 -8.58 -15.03 7.75
C ALA A 157 -8.17 -13.94 6.75
N ALA A 158 -8.52 -14.12 5.47
CA ALA A 158 -8.23 -13.10 4.45
C ALA A 158 -8.95 -11.78 4.73
N GLN A 159 -10.21 -11.86 5.17
CA GLN A 159 -10.97 -10.69 5.55
C GLN A 159 -10.35 -10.01 6.79
N ALA A 160 -9.98 -10.77 7.82
CA ALA A 160 -9.34 -10.25 9.02
C ALA A 160 -7.99 -9.55 8.71
N LEU A 161 -7.18 -10.11 7.80
CA LEU A 161 -5.94 -9.46 7.34
C LEU A 161 -6.23 -8.10 6.66
N VAL A 162 -7.23 -8.06 5.78
CA VAL A 162 -7.62 -6.80 5.10
C VAL A 162 -8.18 -5.78 6.08
N GLU A 163 -8.95 -6.22 7.08
CA GLU A 163 -9.45 -5.34 8.15
C GLU A 163 -8.32 -4.76 9.02
N LEU A 164 -7.31 -5.58 9.31
CA LEU A 164 -6.16 -5.17 10.15
C LEU A 164 -5.19 -4.24 9.42
N ILE A 165 -4.93 -4.49 8.14
CA ILE A 165 -3.82 -3.87 7.39
C ILE A 165 -4.33 -2.83 6.39
N GLY A 166 -5.58 -2.97 5.95
CA GLY A 166 -6.15 -2.23 4.83
C GLY A 166 -5.84 -2.91 3.49
N GLU A 167 -5.95 -2.15 2.41
CA GLU A 167 -5.76 -2.64 1.03
C GLU A 167 -4.30 -2.45 0.53
N ASP A 168 -3.33 -2.29 1.43
CA ASP A 168 -1.89 -2.22 1.09
C ASP A 168 -1.38 -3.62 0.75
N LEU A 169 -1.23 -3.89 -0.55
CA LEU A 169 -0.87 -5.23 -1.05
C LEU A 169 0.53 -5.66 -0.59
N ALA A 170 1.46 -4.73 -0.46
CA ALA A 170 2.82 -5.05 -0.01
C ALA A 170 2.83 -5.51 1.45
N ARG A 171 2.09 -4.81 2.31
CA ARG A 171 1.92 -5.21 3.71
C ARG A 171 1.14 -6.51 3.85
N LEU A 172 0.07 -6.68 3.08
CA LEU A 172 -0.70 -7.93 3.06
C LEU A 172 0.17 -9.12 2.62
N ALA A 173 1.01 -8.93 1.59
CA ALA A 173 1.95 -9.95 1.14
C ALA A 173 2.95 -10.33 2.24
N ALA A 174 3.53 -9.34 2.92
CA ALA A 174 4.48 -9.57 4.02
C ALA A 174 3.84 -10.31 5.20
N GLU A 175 2.59 -9.99 5.57
CA GLU A 175 1.88 -10.70 6.63
C GLU A 175 1.50 -12.13 6.24
N VAL A 176 1.16 -12.38 4.97
CA VAL A 176 0.94 -13.74 4.46
C VAL A 176 2.24 -14.55 4.51
N GLU A 177 3.37 -13.96 4.15
CA GLU A 177 4.70 -14.60 4.22
C GLU A 177 5.08 -14.92 5.67
N LYS A 178 4.90 -13.97 6.59
CA LYS A 178 5.11 -14.19 8.02
C LYS A 178 4.22 -15.31 8.55
N ALA A 179 2.96 -15.36 8.14
CA ALA A 179 2.04 -16.43 8.51
C ALA A 179 2.47 -17.79 7.97
N ALA A 180 2.99 -17.84 6.76
CA ALA A 180 3.52 -19.08 6.18
C ALA A 180 4.71 -19.61 6.98
N LEU A 181 5.66 -18.74 7.35
CA LEU A 181 6.82 -19.09 8.16
C LEU A 181 6.42 -19.57 9.57
N TYR A 182 5.43 -18.92 10.19
CA TYR A 182 4.92 -19.32 11.50
C TYR A 182 4.30 -20.72 11.45
N LEU A 183 3.45 -20.98 10.45
CA LEU A 183 2.79 -22.28 10.27
C LEU A 183 3.77 -23.40 9.92
N ASP A 184 4.95 -23.09 9.38
CA ASP A 184 6.03 -24.06 9.14
C ASP A 184 6.75 -24.48 10.44
N SER A 185 6.75 -23.60 11.44
CA SER A 185 7.39 -23.89 12.73
C SER A 185 6.51 -24.77 13.67
N GLU A 186 5.23 -24.95 13.36
CA GLU A 186 4.29 -25.74 14.16
C GLU A 186 4.40 -27.24 13.82
N PRO A 187 4.81 -28.11 14.79
CA PRO A 187 5.00 -29.53 14.55
C PRO A 187 3.67 -30.23 14.21
N GLY A 188 3.57 -30.78 13.00
CA GLY A 188 2.42 -31.58 12.56
C GLY A 188 1.16 -30.78 12.21
N GLY A 189 1.26 -29.44 12.17
CA GLY A 189 0.16 -28.55 11.84
C GLY A 189 -0.22 -28.59 10.36
N ARG A 190 -1.51 -28.54 10.05
CA ARG A 190 -1.97 -28.17 8.72
C ARG A 190 -1.56 -26.73 8.44
N ARG A 191 -0.90 -26.45 7.33
CA ARG A 191 -0.58 -25.09 6.88
C ARG A 191 -1.86 -24.32 6.53
N ARG A 192 -2.65 -24.02 7.58
CA ARG A 192 -3.95 -23.39 7.44
C ARG A 192 -4.02 -22.11 8.24
N LEU A 193 -4.13 -20.98 7.51
CA LEU A 193 -4.32 -19.66 8.08
C LEU A 193 -5.80 -19.45 8.39
N THR A 194 -6.14 -19.45 9.66
CA THR A 194 -7.48 -19.16 10.19
C THR A 194 -7.53 -17.75 10.74
N GLU A 195 -8.72 -17.24 11.01
CA GLU A 195 -8.91 -15.94 11.65
C GLU A 195 -8.26 -15.87 13.05
N GLU A 196 -8.25 -16.99 13.77
CA GLU A 196 -7.60 -17.13 15.08
C GLU A 196 -6.08 -16.98 14.93
N VAL A 197 -5.47 -17.72 14.01
CA VAL A 197 -4.03 -17.59 13.69
C VAL A 197 -3.67 -16.18 13.25
N VAL A 198 -4.53 -15.51 12.46
CA VAL A 198 -4.31 -14.10 12.09
C VAL A 198 -4.31 -13.20 13.33
N ARG A 199 -5.23 -13.42 14.28
CA ARG A 199 -5.25 -12.65 15.53
C ARG A 199 -4.01 -12.89 16.39
N ASP A 200 -3.54 -14.14 16.47
CA ASP A 200 -2.35 -14.51 17.24
C ASP A 200 -1.07 -13.95 16.59
N LEU A 201 -0.95 -14.09 15.26
CA LEU A 201 0.18 -13.55 14.48
C LEU A 201 0.19 -12.04 14.38
N ALA A 202 -1.00 -11.45 14.30
CA ALA A 202 -1.12 -9.99 14.34
C ALA A 202 -0.53 -9.47 15.64
N GLY A 203 -0.31 -10.37 16.60
CA GLY A 203 0.32 -10.11 17.89
C GLY A 203 -0.18 -8.78 18.45
N GLU A 204 0.36 -8.30 19.52
CA GLU A 204 0.18 -6.91 19.94
C GLU A 204 0.93 -5.95 18.99
N THR A 205 0.62 -5.99 17.68
CA THR A 205 1.18 -4.97 16.78
C THR A 205 0.61 -3.63 17.20
N ARG A 206 1.50 -2.64 17.36
CA ARG A 206 1.15 -1.27 17.74
C ARG A 206 -0.03 -0.72 16.92
N VAL A 207 -0.08 -1.07 15.64
CA VAL A 207 -1.18 -0.69 14.73
C VAL A 207 -2.52 -1.26 15.19
N ARG A 208 -2.58 -2.50 15.65
CA ARG A 208 -3.81 -3.11 16.18
C ARG A 208 -4.30 -2.38 17.43
N GLN A 209 -3.39 -2.03 18.34
CA GLN A 209 -3.76 -1.30 19.56
C GLN A 209 -4.33 0.09 19.23
N TYR A 210 -3.78 0.79 18.22
CA TYR A 210 -4.36 2.04 17.76
C TYR A 210 -5.77 1.87 17.16
N TRP A 211 -5.99 0.79 16.40
CA TRP A 211 -7.33 0.45 15.91
C TRP A 211 -8.29 0.11 17.04
N GLU A 212 -7.86 -0.65 18.02
CA GLU A 212 -8.65 -0.96 19.22
C GLU A 212 -9.02 0.31 20.00
N LEU A 213 -8.10 1.28 20.08
CA LEU A 213 -8.36 2.58 20.69
C LEU A 213 -9.44 3.34 19.93
N THR A 214 -9.27 3.49 18.61
CA THR A 214 -10.26 4.23 17.79
C THR A 214 -11.61 3.53 17.76
N GLN A 215 -11.63 2.20 17.73
CA GLN A 215 -12.86 1.42 17.83
C GLN A 215 -13.57 1.65 19.16
N ALA A 216 -12.84 1.62 20.28
CA ALA A 216 -13.41 1.86 21.59
C ALA A 216 -13.99 3.29 21.72
N LEU A 217 -13.36 4.28 21.07
CA LEU A 217 -13.88 5.63 20.96
C LEU A 217 -15.16 5.71 20.12
N GLU A 218 -15.22 4.99 18.98
CA GLU A 218 -16.42 4.89 18.14
C GLU A 218 -17.59 4.25 18.87
N GLU A 219 -17.32 3.24 19.70
CA GLU A 219 -18.31 2.53 20.52
C GLU A 219 -18.75 3.34 21.75
N GLY A 220 -18.08 4.46 22.08
CA GLY A 220 -18.30 5.17 23.32
C GLY A 220 -17.91 4.36 24.57
N ASN A 221 -17.06 3.36 24.40
CA ASN A 221 -16.63 2.48 25.47
C ASN A 221 -15.43 3.05 26.22
N ARG A 222 -15.70 3.95 27.15
CA ARG A 222 -14.68 4.65 27.93
C ARG A 222 -13.73 3.72 28.70
N PRO A 223 -14.20 2.68 29.43
CA PRO A 223 -13.29 1.78 30.12
C PRO A 223 -12.32 1.08 29.17
N ARG A 224 -12.82 0.60 28.01
CA ARG A 224 -12.00 -0.04 26.99
C ARG A 224 -11.00 0.91 26.36
N ALA A 225 -11.44 2.13 26.02
CA ALA A 225 -10.57 3.16 25.43
C ALA A 225 -9.38 3.50 26.36
N LEU A 226 -9.65 3.69 27.65
CA LEU A 226 -8.64 3.95 28.67
C LEU A 226 -7.70 2.76 28.88
N HIS A 227 -8.23 1.54 28.90
CA HIS A 227 -7.39 0.34 29.02
C HIS A 227 -6.42 0.20 27.84
N VAL A 228 -6.90 0.41 26.60
CA VAL A 228 -6.05 0.34 25.41
C VAL A 228 -5.01 1.47 25.40
N LEU A 229 -5.40 2.70 25.79
CA LEU A 229 -4.47 3.82 25.93
C LEU A 229 -3.32 3.46 26.90
N GLU A 230 -3.65 2.90 28.08
CA GLU A 230 -2.66 2.51 29.05
C GLU A 230 -1.70 1.44 28.52
N ARG A 231 -2.19 0.46 27.78
CA ARG A 231 -1.35 -0.55 27.11
C ARG A 231 -0.38 0.07 26.11
N LEU A 232 -0.85 1.01 25.27
CA LEU A 232 -0.01 1.75 24.31
C LEU A 232 1.12 2.51 25.03
N LEU A 233 0.78 3.25 26.08
CA LEU A 233 1.76 4.04 26.84
C LEU A 233 2.72 3.15 27.64
N ALA A 234 2.26 2.02 28.18
CA ALA A 234 3.10 1.03 28.86
C ALA A 234 4.05 0.30 27.89
N ALA A 235 3.65 0.10 26.63
CA ALA A 235 4.49 -0.43 25.57
C ALA A 235 5.52 0.58 25.03
N GLY A 236 5.60 1.80 25.61
CA GLY A 236 6.56 2.83 25.25
C GLY A 236 6.16 3.66 24.02
N GLU A 237 4.87 3.65 23.62
CA GLU A 237 4.43 4.50 22.52
C GLU A 237 4.56 5.98 22.87
N PRO A 238 5.20 6.78 21.98
CA PRO A 238 5.34 8.19 22.22
C PRO A 238 3.97 8.88 22.27
N PRO A 239 3.67 9.69 23.32
CA PRO A 239 2.39 10.38 23.47
C PRO A 239 1.97 11.22 22.25
N PRO A 240 2.89 11.91 21.52
CA PRO A 240 2.53 12.63 20.30
C PRO A 240 2.00 11.69 19.18
N VAL A 241 2.50 10.45 19.09
CA VAL A 241 2.04 9.47 18.08
C VAL A 241 0.62 9.02 18.42
N VAL A 242 0.34 8.72 19.71
CA VAL A 242 -1.02 8.40 20.18
C VAL A 242 -1.98 9.54 19.84
N LEU A 243 -1.57 10.78 20.10
CA LEU A 243 -2.40 11.96 19.80
C LEU A 243 -2.73 12.07 18.29
N VAL A 244 -1.77 11.77 17.39
CA VAL A 244 -2.02 11.79 15.94
C VAL A 244 -3.15 10.85 15.55
N TRP A 245 -3.22 9.65 16.14
CA TRP A 245 -4.31 8.70 15.89
C TRP A 245 -5.66 9.20 16.42
N VAL A 246 -5.68 9.79 17.63
CA VAL A 246 -6.89 10.39 18.20
C VAL A 246 -7.38 11.57 17.35
N VAL A 247 -6.48 12.43 16.89
CA VAL A 247 -6.80 13.53 15.96
C VAL A 247 -7.35 12.99 14.64
N GLY A 248 -6.75 11.91 14.11
CA GLY A 248 -7.25 11.22 12.92
C GLY A 248 -8.69 10.73 13.07
N TYR A 249 -9.01 10.16 14.23
CA TYR A 249 -10.37 9.74 14.57
C TYR A 249 -11.34 10.95 14.58
N VAL A 250 -11.02 12.03 15.29
CA VAL A 250 -11.87 13.23 15.35
C VAL A 250 -12.09 13.86 13.98
N ARG A 251 -11.03 13.89 13.13
CA ARG A 251 -11.16 14.31 11.71
C ARG A 251 -12.10 13.42 10.93
N SER A 252 -12.07 12.10 11.19
CA SER A 252 -12.97 11.17 10.53
C SER A 252 -14.43 11.42 10.90
N LEU A 253 -14.74 11.77 12.16
CA LEU A 253 -16.08 12.18 12.58
C LEU A 253 -16.55 13.43 11.81
N GLY A 254 -15.69 14.45 11.68
CA GLY A 254 -16.03 15.67 10.94
C GLY A 254 -16.31 15.41 9.46
N ARG A 255 -15.47 14.59 8.82
CA ARG A 255 -15.69 14.19 7.41
C ARG A 255 -16.98 13.39 7.22
N ALA A 256 -17.28 12.48 8.16
CA ALA A 256 -18.52 11.73 8.12
C ALA A 256 -19.74 12.65 8.22
N LEU A 257 -19.74 13.60 9.17
CA LEU A 257 -20.82 14.59 9.30
C LEU A 257 -21.01 15.44 8.04
N SER A 258 -19.90 15.92 7.46
CA SER A 258 -19.97 16.71 6.22
C SER A 258 -20.57 15.87 5.07
N ALA A 259 -20.09 14.66 4.85
CA ALA A 259 -20.61 13.81 3.80
C ALA A 259 -22.09 13.45 4.01
N MET A 260 -22.50 13.18 5.25
CA MET A 260 -23.89 12.89 5.59
C MET A 260 -24.79 14.13 5.37
N ALA A 261 -24.31 15.34 5.66
CA ALA A 261 -25.04 16.58 5.38
C ALA A 261 -25.24 16.78 3.86
N ASP A 262 -24.31 16.31 3.04
CA ASP A 262 -24.39 16.30 1.58
C ASP A 262 -25.25 15.14 1.03
N GLY A 263 -25.89 14.34 1.90
CA GLY A 263 -26.77 13.22 1.52
C GLY A 263 -26.03 11.92 1.16
N ALA A 264 -24.74 11.79 1.51
CA ALA A 264 -23.99 10.58 1.21
C ALA A 264 -24.46 9.37 2.04
N ASP A 265 -24.59 8.24 1.37
CA ASP A 265 -24.81 6.92 1.99
C ASP A 265 -23.49 6.37 2.60
N VAL A 266 -23.56 5.16 3.17
CA VAL A 266 -22.40 4.49 3.79
C VAL A 266 -21.20 4.42 2.82
N ARG A 267 -21.44 4.16 1.54
CA ARG A 267 -20.38 4.11 0.53
C ARG A 267 -19.80 5.48 0.21
N GLY A 268 -20.66 6.49 0.13
CA GLY A 268 -20.27 7.89 -0.06
C GLY A 268 -19.44 8.40 1.10
N VAL A 269 -19.87 8.13 2.35
CA VAL A 269 -19.09 8.46 3.55
C VAL A 269 -17.76 7.70 3.56
N GLY A 270 -17.76 6.39 3.28
CA GLY A 270 -16.53 5.61 3.15
C GLY A 270 -15.55 6.18 2.11
N ALA A 271 -16.08 6.72 1.00
CA ALA A 271 -15.30 7.41 -0.01
C ALA A 271 -14.74 8.76 0.48
N ALA A 272 -15.48 9.52 1.26
CA ALA A 272 -15.05 10.80 1.85
C ALA A 272 -13.94 10.63 2.90
N LEU A 273 -13.85 9.45 3.52
CA LEU A 273 -12.80 9.10 4.48
C LEU A 273 -11.44 8.77 3.83
N ARG A 274 -11.29 8.93 2.51
CA ARG A 274 -10.05 8.65 1.77
C ARG A 274 -8.86 9.42 2.36
N GLY A 275 -7.74 8.69 2.46
CA GLY A 275 -6.50 9.15 3.10
C GLY A 275 -6.03 8.21 4.21
N GLY A 276 -6.78 7.11 4.44
CA GLY A 276 -6.45 5.98 5.30
C GLY A 276 -6.87 4.67 4.64
N PRO A 277 -6.62 3.53 5.27
CA PRO A 277 -7.07 2.23 4.79
C PRO A 277 -8.60 2.23 4.66
N ARG A 278 -9.10 1.54 3.61
CA ARG A 278 -10.54 1.43 3.35
C ARG A 278 -11.21 0.72 4.53
N ARG A 279 -12.18 1.40 5.13
CA ARG A 279 -12.95 0.82 6.24
C ARG A 279 -14.06 -0.09 5.68
N PRO A 280 -14.32 -1.24 6.32
CA PRO A 280 -15.51 -2.05 6.02
C PRO A 280 -16.80 -1.25 6.26
N ASP A 281 -17.88 -1.58 5.53
CA ASP A 281 -19.14 -0.83 5.60
C ASP A 281 -19.68 -0.75 7.05
N PHE A 282 -19.62 -1.84 7.83
CA PHE A 282 -20.04 -1.83 9.24
C PHE A 282 -19.23 -0.87 10.14
N ALA A 283 -17.94 -0.68 9.84
CA ALA A 283 -17.11 0.27 10.58
C ALA A 283 -17.40 1.72 10.16
N VAL A 284 -17.80 1.93 8.90
CA VAL A 284 -18.30 3.23 8.43
C VAL A 284 -19.64 3.55 9.11
N GLU A 285 -20.58 2.59 9.15
CA GLU A 285 -21.87 2.73 9.84
C GLU A 285 -21.71 3.10 11.33
N ARG A 286 -20.80 2.42 12.04
CA ARG A 286 -20.49 2.73 13.44
C ARG A 286 -19.94 4.15 13.61
N LEU A 287 -19.02 4.56 12.73
CA LEU A 287 -18.48 5.92 12.72
C LEU A 287 -19.57 6.96 12.43
N MET A 288 -20.49 6.70 11.49
CA MET A 288 -21.63 7.55 11.17
C MET A 288 -22.55 7.70 12.38
N ALA A 289 -22.89 6.61 13.05
CA ALA A 289 -23.71 6.64 14.26
C ALA A 289 -23.06 7.49 15.37
N ARG A 290 -21.75 7.31 15.58
CA ARG A 290 -20.99 8.11 16.56
C ARG A 290 -20.92 9.58 16.15
N ALA A 291 -20.70 9.86 14.87
CA ALA A 291 -20.69 11.24 14.35
C ALA A 291 -22.04 11.93 14.54
N THR A 292 -23.14 11.22 14.28
CA THR A 292 -24.50 11.71 14.50
C THR A 292 -24.73 12.05 15.99
N THR A 293 -24.33 11.16 16.89
CA THR A 293 -24.46 11.38 18.35
C THR A 293 -23.64 12.60 18.81
N ALA A 294 -22.41 12.76 18.33
CA ALA A 294 -21.56 13.89 18.68
C ALA A 294 -22.09 15.21 18.11
N GLY A 295 -22.64 15.19 16.92
CA GLY A 295 -23.07 16.37 16.18
C GLY A 295 -21.92 17.34 15.87
N VAL A 296 -22.24 18.43 15.18
CA VAL A 296 -21.25 19.44 14.78
C VAL A 296 -20.58 20.10 16.01
N ALA A 297 -21.38 20.43 17.02
CA ALA A 297 -20.87 21.06 18.25
C ALA A 297 -19.93 20.13 19.03
N GLY A 298 -20.25 18.84 19.14
CA GLY A 298 -19.40 17.86 19.81
C GLY A 298 -18.08 17.66 19.08
N VAL A 299 -18.13 17.56 17.73
CA VAL A 299 -16.90 17.46 16.93
C VAL A 299 -16.04 18.72 17.05
N ALA A 300 -16.62 19.92 17.04
CA ALA A 300 -15.89 21.17 17.25
C ALA A 300 -15.20 21.19 18.61
N THR A 301 -15.90 20.76 19.66
CA THR A 301 -15.34 20.62 21.02
C THR A 301 -14.20 19.62 21.04
N ALA A 302 -14.36 18.47 20.39
CA ALA A 302 -13.31 17.44 20.30
C ALA A 302 -12.05 17.98 19.59
N VAL A 303 -12.20 18.74 18.51
CA VAL A 303 -11.08 19.41 17.82
C VAL A 303 -10.36 20.39 18.76
N ALA A 304 -11.11 21.23 19.49
CA ALA A 304 -10.52 22.19 20.43
C ALA A 304 -9.72 21.46 21.55
N ARG A 305 -10.25 20.37 22.09
CA ARG A 305 -9.55 19.55 23.10
C ARG A 305 -8.29 18.87 22.55
N CYS A 306 -8.34 18.36 21.33
CA CYS A 306 -7.15 17.82 20.66
C CYS A 306 -6.07 18.91 20.51
N TYR A 307 -6.43 20.11 20.06
CA TYR A 307 -5.51 21.22 19.90
C TYR A 307 -4.89 21.65 21.24
N GLU A 308 -5.70 21.78 22.28
CA GLU A 308 -5.19 22.13 23.63
C GLU A 308 -4.25 21.07 24.18
N THR A 309 -4.57 19.76 23.97
CA THR A 309 -3.71 18.66 24.38
C THR A 309 -2.38 18.71 23.63
N GLU A 310 -2.39 18.95 22.30
CA GLU A 310 -1.18 19.10 21.49
C GLU A 310 -0.30 20.25 21.99
N ARG A 311 -0.92 21.40 22.24
CA ARG A 311 -0.23 22.59 22.76
C ARG A 311 0.46 22.31 24.10
N ARG A 312 -0.24 21.63 25.01
CA ARG A 312 0.30 21.27 26.33
C ARG A 312 1.40 20.22 26.25
N LEU A 313 1.28 19.24 25.37
CA LEU A 313 2.35 18.26 25.13
C LEU A 313 3.62 18.92 24.60
N LYS A 314 3.50 19.92 23.70
CA LYS A 314 4.65 20.66 23.15
C LYS A 314 5.29 21.62 24.15
N SER A 315 4.52 22.17 25.08
CA SER A 315 5.02 23.09 26.10
C SER A 315 5.49 22.40 27.38
N SER A 316 5.52 21.07 27.42
CA SER A 316 5.82 20.28 28.62
C SER A 316 4.97 20.63 29.85
N ALA A 317 3.77 21.18 29.62
CA ALA A 317 2.84 21.59 30.67
C ALA A 317 1.99 20.42 31.16
N GLY A 318 2.55 19.59 32.03
CA GLY A 318 1.85 18.46 32.65
C GLY A 318 2.37 17.09 32.21
N SER A 319 1.88 16.03 32.85
CA SER A 319 2.22 14.67 32.48
C SER A 319 1.58 14.31 31.12
N PRO A 320 2.36 13.89 30.11
CA PRO A 320 1.82 13.46 28.82
C PRO A 320 0.75 12.36 28.93
N ARG A 321 0.96 11.42 29.87
CA ARG A 321 0.00 10.34 30.17
C ARG A 321 -1.31 10.91 30.68
N ALA A 322 -1.28 11.82 31.65
CA ALA A 322 -2.48 12.43 32.21
C ALA A 322 -3.26 13.24 31.16
N LEU A 323 -2.56 13.98 30.28
CA LEU A 323 -3.17 14.75 29.21
C LEU A 323 -3.94 13.87 28.22
N LEU A 324 -3.33 12.76 27.79
CA LEU A 324 -3.98 11.81 26.90
C LEU A 324 -5.13 11.05 27.58
N THR A 325 -4.97 10.69 28.87
CA THR A 325 -6.03 10.02 29.65
C THR A 325 -7.28 10.88 29.71
N VAL A 326 -7.13 12.19 30.01
CA VAL A 326 -8.27 13.13 30.04
C VAL A 326 -8.89 13.26 28.66
N LEU A 327 -8.08 13.45 27.61
CA LEU A 327 -8.58 13.59 26.23
C LEU A 327 -9.39 12.36 25.81
N VAL A 328 -8.84 11.14 25.98
CA VAL A 328 -9.50 9.89 25.60
C VAL A 328 -10.77 9.65 26.43
N ALA A 329 -10.74 9.96 27.72
CA ALA A 329 -11.91 9.85 28.59
C ALA A 329 -13.06 10.76 28.13
N ASP A 330 -12.72 11.96 27.73
CA ASP A 330 -13.69 12.97 27.23
C ASP A 330 -14.28 12.61 25.87
N LEU A 331 -13.46 12.02 24.98
CA LEU A 331 -13.91 11.61 23.64
C LEU A 331 -14.72 10.31 23.64
N ALA A 332 -14.58 9.46 24.66
CA ALA A 332 -15.32 8.23 24.81
C ALA A 332 -16.64 8.36 25.59
N GLY A 333 -16.95 9.56 26.09
CA GLY A 333 -18.15 9.88 26.89
C GLY A 333 -19.31 10.48 26.08
#